data_d13421aa05a3575fccb56c133216cffb
#
_entry.id   d13421aa05a3575fccb56c133216cffb
#
_cell.length_a   1.000
_cell.length_b   1.000
_cell.length_c   1.000
_cell.angle_alpha   90.00
_cell.angle_beta   90.00
_cell.angle_gamma   90.00
#
_symmetry.space_group_name_H-M   'P 1'
#
loop_
_entity.id
_entity.type
_entity.pdbx_description
1 polymer ?
#
loop_
_entity_poly.entity_id
_entity_poly.type
_entity_poly.pdbx_seq_one_letter_code
_entity_poly.pdbx_strand_id
1 'polypeptide(L)'
;TFDAKNYTAGPTDVLPVTMLDFSDSDAGKTWVGDIKQGATCNLTINGNNLPDDWYYDNDWFQKEEDGTYTFKAITGRYTVQADFTHKSFRIWTMNGNEPMALNADGTGAIWIIGNEGINKPTWNAVNHGWWTGTDSDVCLTPIKDKVYQVTLTIGKQLRATDVNFKFFGQADWGIEFKGKDH
;
A
#
# COMPACT_ATOMS: atom_id res chain seq x y z
N THR A 1 34.49 -3.59 34.70
CA THR A 1 35.16 -3.01 33.52
C THR A 1 34.69 -3.76 32.30
N PHE A 2 33.98 -3.08 31.42
CA PHE A 2 33.51 -3.62 30.13
C PHE A 2 34.73 -3.69 29.20
N ASP A 3 35.09 -4.88 28.73
CA ASP A 3 36.17 -5.06 27.76
C ASP A 3 35.60 -5.11 26.33
N ALA A 4 35.71 -4.01 25.66
CA ALA A 4 35.19 -3.82 24.28
C ALA A 4 35.95 -4.68 23.23
N LYS A 5 37.08 -5.29 23.59
CA LYS A 5 37.89 -6.09 22.66
C LYS A 5 37.30 -7.48 22.38
N ASN A 6 36.38 -7.97 23.22
CA ASN A 6 35.75 -9.28 23.08
C ASN A 6 34.27 -9.20 22.72
N TYR A 7 33.77 -8.05 22.29
CA TYR A 7 32.42 -7.93 21.78
C TYR A 7 32.36 -8.45 20.34
N THR A 8 31.95 -9.68 20.18
CA THR A 8 31.44 -10.18 18.90
C THR A 8 30.01 -9.73 18.79
N ALA A 9 29.73 -8.80 17.87
CA ALA A 9 28.33 -8.53 17.48
C ALA A 9 27.71 -9.88 17.12
N GLY A 10 26.61 -10.23 17.78
CA GLY A 10 25.80 -11.39 17.40
C GLY A 10 25.40 -11.27 15.93
N PRO A 11 25.05 -12.38 15.26
CA PRO A 11 24.58 -12.29 13.89
C PRO A 11 23.42 -11.28 13.87
N THR A 12 23.61 -10.18 13.14
CA THR A 12 22.49 -9.32 12.76
C THR A 12 21.55 -10.21 11.98
N ASP A 13 20.36 -10.49 12.50
CA ASP A 13 19.32 -11.18 11.76
C ASP A 13 18.99 -10.31 10.54
N VAL A 14 19.70 -10.58 9.45
CA VAL A 14 19.38 -9.97 8.16
C VAL A 14 18.03 -10.56 7.75
N LEU A 15 16.99 -9.73 7.80
CA LEU A 15 15.67 -10.15 7.32
C LEU A 15 15.81 -10.55 5.85
N PRO A 16 15.20 -11.69 5.44
CA PRO A 16 15.25 -12.10 4.04
C PRO A 16 14.58 -11.03 3.16
N VAL A 17 15.16 -10.84 1.97
CA VAL A 17 14.57 -9.94 0.97
C VAL A 17 13.24 -10.52 0.49
N THR A 18 12.18 -9.73 0.56
CA THR A 18 10.86 -10.10 0.01
C THR A 18 10.85 -9.82 -1.49
N MET A 19 10.72 -10.87 -2.30
CA MET A 19 10.64 -10.73 -3.75
C MET A 19 9.19 -10.46 -4.17
N LEU A 20 8.96 -9.32 -4.80
CA LEU A 20 7.69 -8.88 -5.36
C LEU A 20 7.86 -8.79 -6.88
N ASP A 21 7.77 -9.94 -7.55
CA ASP A 21 7.98 -10.06 -9.00
C ASP A 21 6.63 -10.17 -9.72
N PHE A 22 6.45 -9.32 -10.73
CA PHE A 22 5.21 -9.22 -11.48
C PHE A 22 5.43 -9.39 -12.97
N SER A 23 4.43 -9.95 -13.65
CA SER A 23 4.39 -10.08 -15.10
C SER A 23 2.99 -9.78 -15.63
N ASP A 24 2.89 -9.41 -16.91
CA ASP A 24 1.61 -9.13 -17.57
C ASP A 24 0.88 -10.42 -17.99
N SER A 25 0.79 -11.37 -17.07
CA SER A 25 -0.04 -12.57 -17.18
C SER A 25 -1.06 -12.56 -16.04
N ASP A 26 -2.20 -13.21 -16.20
CA ASP A 26 -3.25 -13.19 -15.16
C ASP A 26 -2.75 -13.67 -13.79
N ALA A 27 -1.91 -14.71 -13.77
CA ALA A 27 -1.30 -15.21 -12.54
C ALA A 27 -0.14 -14.35 -12.03
N GLY A 28 0.49 -13.56 -12.90
CA GLY A 28 1.69 -12.77 -12.57
C GLY A 28 1.40 -11.35 -12.08
N LYS A 29 0.15 -10.89 -12.15
CA LYS A 29 -0.21 -9.52 -11.75
C LYS A 29 -0.38 -9.34 -10.25
N THR A 30 -0.52 -10.41 -9.48
CA THR A 30 -0.88 -10.34 -8.06
C THR A 30 0.06 -11.16 -7.21
N TRP A 31 0.57 -10.55 -6.17
CA TRP A 31 1.34 -11.18 -5.11
C TRP A 31 0.56 -11.11 -3.80
N VAL A 32 0.54 -12.20 -3.03
CA VAL A 32 -0.10 -12.25 -1.70
C VAL A 32 0.85 -12.91 -0.72
N GLY A 33 1.08 -12.28 0.42
CA GLY A 33 1.95 -12.85 1.45
C GLY A 33 2.13 -11.95 2.66
N ASP A 34 2.97 -12.42 3.58
CA ASP A 34 3.30 -11.69 4.80
C ASP A 34 4.55 -10.83 4.57
N ILE A 35 4.49 -9.57 4.98
CA ILE A 35 5.62 -8.64 4.94
C ILE A 35 5.82 -8.06 6.34
N LYS A 36 7.05 -8.07 6.83
CA LYS A 36 7.41 -7.41 8.09
C LYS A 36 7.64 -5.92 7.87
N GLN A 37 7.25 -5.11 8.83
CA GLN A 37 7.64 -3.69 8.83
C GLN A 37 9.17 -3.55 8.82
N GLY A 38 9.70 -2.70 7.96
CA GLY A 38 11.13 -2.51 7.77
C GLY A 38 11.80 -3.59 6.90
N ALA A 39 11.06 -4.56 6.37
CA ALA A 39 11.62 -5.56 5.46
C ALA A 39 12.13 -4.91 4.16
N THR A 40 13.25 -5.42 3.66
CA THR A 40 13.73 -5.10 2.32
C THR A 40 12.88 -5.85 1.29
N CYS A 41 12.33 -5.12 0.34
CA CYS A 41 11.56 -5.65 -0.78
C CYS A 41 12.31 -5.39 -2.10
N ASN A 42 12.17 -6.30 -3.04
CA ASN A 42 12.62 -6.10 -4.41
C ASN A 42 11.39 -6.11 -5.32
N LEU A 43 11.10 -4.97 -5.95
CA LEU A 43 9.99 -4.81 -6.89
C LEU A 43 10.53 -5.00 -8.31
N THR A 44 10.02 -6.01 -9.01
CA THR A 44 10.45 -6.33 -10.37
C THR A 44 9.27 -6.48 -11.32
N ILE A 45 9.49 -6.14 -12.58
CA ILE A 45 8.53 -6.33 -13.67
C ILE A 45 9.19 -7.19 -14.73
N ASN A 46 8.59 -8.36 -15.03
CA ASN A 46 9.12 -9.33 -15.98
C ASN A 46 10.60 -9.70 -15.70
N GLY A 47 10.94 -9.91 -14.42
CA GLY A 47 12.29 -10.25 -13.97
C GLY A 47 13.31 -9.12 -14.01
N ASN A 48 12.91 -7.88 -14.31
CA ASN A 48 13.78 -6.71 -14.35
C ASN A 48 13.41 -5.74 -13.21
N ASN A 49 14.40 -4.94 -12.78
CA ASN A 49 14.16 -3.85 -11.85
C ASN A 49 13.00 -2.97 -12.31
N LEU A 50 12.27 -2.42 -11.34
CA LEU A 50 11.12 -1.57 -11.62
C LEU A 50 11.52 -0.41 -12.55
N PRO A 51 10.89 -0.27 -13.76
CA PRO A 51 11.16 0.85 -14.64
C PRO A 51 10.79 2.20 -14.00
N ASP A 52 11.51 3.25 -14.35
CA ASP A 52 11.34 4.59 -13.76
C ASP A 52 9.95 5.21 -14.03
N ASP A 53 9.25 4.75 -15.05
CA ASP A 53 7.90 5.19 -15.39
C ASP A 53 6.78 4.43 -14.66
N TRP A 54 7.16 3.52 -13.76
CA TRP A 54 6.21 2.84 -12.87
C TRP A 54 6.00 3.61 -11.58
N TYR A 55 4.73 3.81 -11.22
CA TYR A 55 4.35 4.40 -9.94
C TYR A 55 4.33 3.33 -8.84
N TYR A 56 4.99 3.61 -7.75
CA TYR A 56 4.82 2.95 -6.46
C TYR A 56 4.46 3.99 -5.41
N ASP A 57 3.68 3.59 -4.42
CA ASP A 57 3.20 4.50 -3.38
C ASP A 57 4.24 4.63 -2.26
N ASN A 58 4.77 5.85 -2.09
CA ASN A 58 5.76 6.16 -1.04
C ASN A 58 5.21 6.05 0.39
N ASP A 59 3.92 5.93 0.58
CA ASP A 59 3.36 5.61 1.89
C ASP A 59 3.66 4.16 2.28
N TRP A 60 3.74 3.26 1.30
CA TRP A 60 3.99 1.83 1.49
C TRP A 60 5.45 1.43 1.35
N PHE A 61 6.16 2.03 0.39
CA PHE A 61 7.52 1.66 0.02
C PHE A 61 8.44 2.88 0.01
N GLN A 62 9.59 2.77 0.67
CA GLN A 62 10.68 3.74 0.56
C GLN A 62 11.74 3.17 -0.37
N LYS A 63 12.01 3.86 -1.50
CA LYS A 63 13.11 3.48 -2.40
C LYS A 63 14.45 3.77 -1.74
N GLU A 64 15.36 2.80 -1.78
CA GLU A 64 16.71 2.90 -1.26
C GLU A 64 17.73 3.20 -2.38
N GLU A 65 18.94 3.61 -1.99
CA GLU A 65 20.00 3.97 -2.94
C GLU A 65 20.46 2.77 -3.79
N ASP A 66 20.39 1.56 -3.26
CA ASP A 66 20.75 0.32 -3.95
C ASP A 66 19.65 -0.20 -4.90
N GLY A 67 18.53 0.53 -5.02
CA GLY A 67 17.40 0.19 -5.88
C GLY A 67 16.40 -0.78 -5.26
N THR A 68 16.61 -1.21 -4.02
CA THR A 68 15.61 -1.96 -3.23
C THR A 68 14.60 -1.01 -2.59
N TYR A 69 13.66 -1.57 -1.85
CA TYR A 69 12.60 -0.81 -1.17
C TYR A 69 12.46 -1.29 0.27
N THR A 70 12.33 -0.35 1.20
CA THR A 70 11.94 -0.65 2.58
C THR A 70 10.43 -0.60 2.71
N PHE A 71 9.82 -1.67 3.25
CA PHE A 71 8.38 -1.74 3.50
C PHE A 71 8.02 -0.95 4.76
N LYS A 72 7.10 0.02 4.65
CA LYS A 72 6.80 0.98 5.73
C LYS A 72 5.61 0.59 6.60
N ALA A 73 4.66 -0.19 6.06
CA ALA A 73 3.48 -0.58 6.82
C ALA A 73 3.82 -1.56 7.95
N ILE A 74 2.93 -1.67 8.92
CA ILE A 74 3.06 -2.63 10.02
C ILE A 74 3.18 -4.06 9.50
N THR A 75 3.79 -4.93 10.29
CA THR A 75 3.88 -6.36 9.97
C THR A 75 2.48 -6.95 9.77
N GLY A 76 2.26 -7.63 8.66
CA GLY A 76 0.95 -8.19 8.33
C GLY A 76 0.92 -8.92 7.00
N ARG A 77 -0.27 -9.35 6.61
CA ARG A 77 -0.53 -9.97 5.32
C ARG A 77 -1.07 -8.94 4.34
N TYR A 78 -0.54 -8.98 3.12
CA TYR A 78 -0.82 -7.97 2.10
C TYR A 78 -1.06 -8.62 0.74
N THR A 79 -1.83 -7.92 -0.08
CA THR A 79 -1.86 -8.13 -1.52
C THR A 79 -1.20 -6.93 -2.19
N VAL A 80 -0.31 -7.21 -3.14
CA VAL A 80 0.25 -6.22 -4.06
C VAL A 80 -0.17 -6.61 -5.46
N GLN A 81 -0.78 -5.70 -6.18
CA GLN A 81 -1.28 -5.92 -7.53
C GLN A 81 -0.64 -4.93 -8.51
N ALA A 82 -0.06 -5.45 -9.58
CA ALA A 82 0.48 -4.65 -10.67
C ALA A 82 -0.64 -4.29 -11.66
N ASP A 83 -0.83 -3.01 -11.89
CA ASP A 83 -1.69 -2.46 -12.94
C ASP A 83 -0.82 -2.05 -14.13
N PHE A 84 -0.78 -2.90 -15.15
CA PHE A 84 0.02 -2.67 -16.36
C PHE A 84 -0.57 -1.57 -17.25
N THR A 85 -1.85 -1.26 -17.12
CA THR A 85 -2.49 -0.17 -17.86
C THR A 85 -2.03 1.19 -17.35
N HIS A 86 -1.95 1.35 -16.03
CA HIS A 86 -1.52 2.60 -15.41
C HIS A 86 -0.05 2.57 -14.96
N LYS A 87 0.69 1.48 -15.22
CA LYS A 87 2.07 1.25 -14.75
C LYS A 87 2.24 1.60 -13.27
N SER A 88 1.47 0.94 -12.44
CA SER A 88 1.38 1.22 -11.01
C SER A 88 1.12 -0.02 -10.19
N PHE A 89 1.31 0.09 -8.88
CA PHE A 89 0.92 -0.93 -7.93
C PHE A 89 -0.24 -0.44 -7.07
N ARG A 90 -1.20 -1.34 -6.87
CA ARG A 90 -2.18 -1.26 -5.78
C ARG A 90 -1.74 -2.17 -4.67
N ILE A 91 -1.94 -1.74 -3.43
CA ILE A 91 -1.60 -2.53 -2.26
C ILE A 91 -2.67 -2.38 -1.20
N TRP A 92 -2.98 -3.47 -0.52
CA TRP A 92 -3.94 -3.45 0.58
C TRP A 92 -3.66 -4.54 1.61
N THR A 93 -4.14 -4.29 2.82
CA THR A 93 -4.05 -5.20 3.95
C THR A 93 -5.06 -6.33 3.82
N MET A 94 -4.66 -7.54 4.22
CA MET A 94 -5.47 -8.75 4.15
C MET A 94 -5.80 -9.30 5.54
N ASN A 95 -7.00 -9.87 5.66
CA ASN A 95 -7.38 -10.76 6.75
C ASN A 95 -7.59 -12.16 6.18
N GLY A 96 -6.59 -13.03 6.34
CA GLY A 96 -6.58 -14.32 5.64
C GLY A 96 -6.54 -14.13 4.12
N ASN A 97 -7.60 -14.49 3.42
CA ASN A 97 -7.74 -14.38 1.97
C ASN A 97 -8.64 -13.22 1.52
N GLU A 98 -9.18 -12.45 2.45
CA GLU A 98 -10.09 -11.35 2.16
C GLU A 98 -9.42 -10.00 2.43
N PRO A 99 -9.78 -8.92 1.72
CA PRO A 99 -9.38 -7.57 2.07
C PRO A 99 -9.78 -7.24 3.50
N MET A 100 -8.86 -6.65 4.26
CA MET A 100 -9.11 -6.35 5.66
C MET A 100 -10.12 -5.21 5.82
N ALA A 101 -11.01 -5.35 6.78
CA ALA A 101 -11.90 -4.30 7.26
C ALA A 101 -11.37 -3.68 8.56
N LEU A 102 -11.93 -2.54 8.94
CA LEU A 102 -11.67 -1.91 10.22
C LEU A 102 -12.39 -2.66 11.34
N ASN A 103 -11.65 -3.02 12.37
CA ASN A 103 -12.16 -3.67 13.56
C ASN A 103 -12.73 -2.62 14.54
N ALA A 104 -13.60 -3.06 15.44
CA ALA A 104 -14.22 -2.20 16.45
C ALA A 104 -13.21 -1.52 17.40
N ASP A 105 -12.04 -2.11 17.58
CA ASP A 105 -10.96 -1.56 18.39
C ASP A 105 -10.09 -0.53 17.63
N GLY A 106 -10.36 -0.28 16.36
CA GLY A 106 -9.64 0.66 15.51
C GLY A 106 -8.43 0.08 14.79
N THR A 107 -8.16 -1.22 14.91
CA THR A 107 -7.17 -1.93 14.07
C THR A 107 -7.79 -2.34 12.72
N GLY A 108 -6.98 -2.81 11.78
CA GLY A 108 -7.47 -3.29 10.49
C GLY A 108 -7.12 -2.37 9.34
N ALA A 109 -8.09 -1.99 8.52
CA ALA A 109 -7.86 -1.16 7.34
C ALA A 109 -8.91 -0.06 7.18
N ILE A 110 -8.47 1.07 6.61
CA ILE A 110 -9.31 2.19 6.19
C ILE A 110 -9.12 2.39 4.68
N TRP A 111 -10.20 2.70 3.99
CA TRP A 111 -10.24 2.83 2.55
C TRP A 111 -10.85 4.17 2.13
N ILE A 112 -10.41 4.66 0.97
CA ILE A 112 -11.07 5.77 0.28
C ILE A 112 -11.91 5.19 -0.85
N ILE A 113 -13.20 5.54 -0.84
CA ILE A 113 -14.10 5.32 -1.96
C ILE A 113 -14.50 6.70 -2.47
N GLY A 114 -14.32 6.94 -3.76
CA GLY A 114 -14.55 8.24 -4.35
C GLY A 114 -15.61 8.25 -5.44
N ASN A 115 -16.09 9.43 -5.71
CA ASN A 115 -16.94 9.72 -6.85
C ASN A 115 -16.13 10.37 -7.99
N GLU A 116 -15.27 11.32 -7.65
CA GLU A 116 -14.36 11.93 -8.61
C GLU A 116 -13.21 12.68 -7.94
N GLY A 117 -12.18 12.93 -8.72
CA GLY A 117 -11.09 13.83 -8.34
C GLY A 117 -10.07 13.28 -7.38
N ILE A 118 -10.13 12.00 -7.04
CA ILE A 118 -9.19 11.33 -6.13
C ILE A 118 -8.99 9.89 -6.55
N ASN A 119 -7.75 9.47 -6.72
CA ASN A 119 -7.29 8.08 -6.81
C ASN A 119 -5.76 8.01 -6.88
N LYS A 120 -5.20 6.81 -6.96
CA LYS A 120 -3.79 6.51 -7.23
C LYS A 120 -3.69 5.56 -8.42
N PRO A 121 -2.71 5.73 -9.30
CA PRO A 121 -1.59 6.71 -9.27
C PRO A 121 -2.01 8.15 -9.56
N THR A 122 -3.16 8.36 -10.23
CA THR A 122 -3.70 9.67 -10.59
C THR A 122 -5.18 9.77 -10.25
N TRP A 123 -5.69 10.98 -10.04
CA TRP A 123 -7.07 11.23 -9.65
C TRP A 123 -8.13 10.65 -10.63
N ASN A 124 -7.75 10.41 -11.87
CA ASN A 124 -8.61 9.87 -12.92
C ASN A 124 -8.26 8.42 -13.31
N ALA A 125 -7.55 7.68 -12.46
CA ALA A 125 -7.16 6.29 -12.73
C ALA A 125 -8.36 5.34 -12.82
N VAL A 126 -9.51 5.71 -12.29
CA VAL A 126 -10.78 5.00 -12.46
C VAL A 126 -11.83 5.93 -13.06
N ASN A 127 -12.88 5.36 -13.63
CA ASN A 127 -14.01 6.14 -14.17
C ASN A 127 -14.72 6.91 -13.05
N HIS A 128 -15.31 8.03 -13.43
CA HIS A 128 -16.14 8.81 -12.52
C HIS A 128 -17.38 8.04 -12.06
N GLY A 129 -17.82 8.32 -10.86
CA GLY A 129 -18.89 7.63 -10.15
C GLY A 129 -18.36 6.93 -8.91
N TRP A 130 -19.21 6.64 -7.98
CA TRP A 130 -18.83 5.94 -6.73
C TRP A 130 -18.31 4.53 -7.05
N TRP A 131 -16.97 4.39 -7.14
CA TRP A 131 -16.32 3.12 -7.37
C TRP A 131 -16.15 2.35 -6.06
N THR A 132 -16.13 1.03 -6.12
CA THR A 132 -15.86 0.14 -5.00
C THR A 132 -15.05 -1.07 -5.44
N GLY A 133 -14.36 -1.69 -4.48
CA GLY A 133 -13.57 -2.89 -4.70
C GLY A 133 -12.07 -2.62 -4.75
N THR A 134 -11.27 -3.65 -4.56
CA THR A 134 -9.82 -3.56 -4.43
C THR A 134 -9.10 -3.11 -5.70
N ASP A 135 -9.74 -3.21 -6.85
CA ASP A 135 -9.23 -2.73 -8.14
C ASP A 135 -9.43 -1.21 -8.34
N SER A 136 -10.17 -0.55 -7.46
CA SER A 136 -10.50 0.86 -7.55
C SER A 136 -10.31 1.67 -6.27
N ASP A 137 -10.57 1.08 -5.09
CA ASP A 137 -10.45 1.76 -3.81
C ASP A 137 -8.99 2.00 -3.43
N VAL A 138 -8.76 3.05 -2.64
CA VAL A 138 -7.42 3.34 -2.10
C VAL A 138 -7.36 2.90 -0.65
N CYS A 139 -6.59 1.84 -0.36
CA CYS A 139 -6.30 1.42 1.00
C CYS A 139 -5.25 2.35 1.63
N LEU A 140 -5.54 2.86 2.83
CA LEU A 140 -4.59 3.66 3.59
C LEU A 140 -3.49 2.77 4.17
N THR A 141 -2.26 3.28 4.23
CA THR A 141 -1.12 2.56 4.78
C THR A 141 -1.19 2.53 6.31
N PRO A 142 -1.29 1.36 6.95
CA PRO A 142 -1.23 1.26 8.40
C PRO A 142 0.24 1.39 8.85
N ILE A 143 0.66 2.57 9.32
CA ILE A 143 2.06 2.87 9.69
C ILE A 143 2.39 2.52 11.14
N LYS A 144 1.40 2.44 12.00
CA LYS A 144 1.42 2.01 13.40
C LYS A 144 0.08 1.37 13.75
N ASP A 145 0.02 0.76 14.91
CA ASP A 145 -1.27 0.31 15.48
C ASP A 145 -2.28 1.47 15.49
N LYS A 146 -3.42 1.29 14.83
CA LYS A 146 -4.54 2.26 14.71
C LYS A 146 -4.16 3.61 14.06
N VAL A 147 -3.02 3.69 13.37
CA VAL A 147 -2.58 4.89 12.66
C VAL A 147 -2.43 4.60 11.17
N TYR A 148 -3.21 5.29 10.38
CA TYR A 148 -3.30 5.12 8.94
C TYR A 148 -2.86 6.38 8.23
N GLN A 149 -2.14 6.22 7.12
CA GLN A 149 -1.60 7.33 6.33
C GLN A 149 -2.03 7.21 4.88
N VAL A 150 -2.33 8.35 4.28
CA VAL A 150 -2.44 8.51 2.83
C VAL A 150 -1.85 9.85 2.43
N THR A 151 -0.94 9.83 1.47
CA THR A 151 -0.38 11.05 0.87
C THR A 151 -0.98 11.25 -0.51
N LEU A 152 -1.55 12.42 -0.72
CA LEU A 152 -2.21 12.81 -1.96
C LEU A 152 -1.66 14.15 -2.43
N THR A 153 -1.09 14.19 -3.62
CA THR A 153 -0.55 15.41 -4.22
C THR A 153 -1.60 16.06 -5.11
N ILE A 154 -1.90 17.34 -4.85
CA ILE A 154 -2.80 18.15 -5.68
C ILE A 154 -2.24 18.24 -7.10
N GLY A 155 -3.11 18.02 -8.09
CA GLY A 155 -2.73 17.95 -9.50
C GLY A 155 -2.22 16.58 -9.95
N LYS A 156 -2.05 15.61 -9.03
CA LYS A 156 -1.71 14.22 -9.33
C LYS A 156 -2.79 13.26 -8.83
N GLN A 157 -2.69 12.84 -7.57
CA GLN A 157 -3.67 11.92 -6.95
C GLN A 157 -4.96 12.62 -6.54
N LEU A 158 -4.87 13.92 -6.32
CA LEU A 158 -6.01 14.77 -5.97
C LEU A 158 -6.18 15.84 -7.05
N ARG A 159 -7.38 15.94 -7.63
CA ARG A 159 -7.70 17.01 -8.59
C ARG A 159 -7.66 18.37 -7.89
N ALA A 160 -7.22 19.41 -8.61
CA ALA A 160 -7.09 20.76 -8.04
C ALA A 160 -8.43 21.49 -7.85
N THR A 161 -9.52 20.94 -8.38
CA THR A 161 -10.87 21.50 -8.30
C THR A 161 -11.79 20.61 -7.47
N ASP A 162 -12.96 20.28 -7.99
CA ASP A 162 -13.97 19.50 -7.25
C ASP A 162 -13.49 18.09 -6.93
N VAL A 163 -13.55 17.72 -5.65
CA VAL A 163 -13.20 16.39 -5.15
C VAL A 163 -14.33 15.88 -4.28
N ASN A 164 -14.76 14.65 -4.52
CA ASN A 164 -15.83 14.02 -3.75
C ASN A 164 -15.45 12.58 -3.40
N PHE A 165 -15.25 12.32 -2.12
CA PHE A 165 -14.90 11.00 -1.60
C PHE A 165 -15.30 10.85 -0.13
N LYS A 166 -15.26 9.62 0.34
CA LYS A 166 -15.48 9.28 1.75
C LYS A 166 -14.49 8.22 2.22
N PHE A 167 -14.29 8.15 3.52
CA PHE A 167 -13.57 7.07 4.16
C PHE A 167 -14.52 5.96 4.58
N PHE A 168 -14.07 4.73 4.39
CA PHE A 168 -14.78 3.51 4.76
C PHE A 168 -13.87 2.57 5.54
N GLY A 169 -14.45 1.78 6.42
CA GLY A 169 -13.76 0.71 7.13
C GLY A 169 -13.75 -0.61 6.38
N GLN A 170 -13.99 -0.62 5.08
CA GLN A 170 -13.92 -1.81 4.22
C GLN A 170 -13.80 -1.41 2.75
N ALA A 171 -13.37 -2.34 1.89
CA ALA A 171 -13.21 -2.13 0.45
C ALA A 171 -14.53 -2.16 -0.34
N ASP A 172 -15.63 -1.78 0.28
CA ASP A 172 -16.97 -1.70 -0.30
C ASP A 172 -17.85 -0.84 0.61
N TRP A 173 -19.13 -0.67 0.24
CA TRP A 173 -20.12 0.04 1.04
C TRP A 173 -20.28 -0.59 2.42
N GLY A 174 -20.36 0.24 3.43
CA GLY A 174 -20.48 -0.13 4.84
C GLY A 174 -19.34 0.44 5.69
N ILE A 175 -19.53 0.54 7.01
CA ILE A 175 -18.58 1.16 7.97
C ILE A 175 -18.12 2.54 7.45
N GLU A 176 -19.07 3.36 7.00
CA GLU A 176 -18.79 4.73 6.53
C GLU A 176 -18.43 5.64 7.69
N PHE A 177 -17.34 6.40 7.57
CA PHE A 177 -17.02 7.47 8.51
C PHE A 177 -17.91 8.67 8.22
N LYS A 178 -18.99 8.79 9.00
CA LYS A 178 -19.91 9.95 8.94
C LYS A 178 -19.38 11.03 9.86
N GLY A 179 -19.33 12.27 9.35
CA GLY A 179 -19.16 13.44 10.21
C GLY A 179 -20.31 13.44 11.24
N LYS A 180 -20.00 13.72 12.50
CA LYS A 180 -21.08 14.06 13.45
C LYS A 180 -21.64 15.41 13.00
N ASP A 181 -22.96 15.45 12.81
CA ASP A 181 -23.67 16.72 12.76
C ASP A 181 -23.42 17.43 14.10
N HIS A 182 -22.67 18.52 14.05
CA HIS A 182 -22.42 19.39 15.20
C HIS A 182 -23.50 20.47 15.26
#